data_6f8ffe6f4251ce186518c30000d8d35d
#
_entry.id   6f8ffe6f4251ce186518c30000d8d35d
#
_cell.length_a   1.000
_cell.length_b   1.000
_cell.length_c   1.000
_cell.angle_alpha   90.00
_cell.angle_beta   90.00
_cell.angle_gamma   90.00
#
_symmetry.space_group_name_H-M   'P 1'
#
loop_
_entity.id
_entity.type
_entity.pdbx_description
1 polymer ?
#
loop_
_entity_poly.entity_id
_entity_poly.type
_entity_poly.pdbx_seq_one_letter_code
_entity_poly.pdbx_strand_id
1 'polypeptide(L)'
;MRTVTRALAYLYPQSCKATHTNWIFASPPAPTSSAAQPSFTPRELAALARGQDWFAGDGRGYLAIQSTKPSTIGFSHADSPVALLAWIYEKLHSWSDAYPWTEDEILTWVSLYYFSTAGPEASSYHYYEALHGKEITTAVVQGYIDVPLGLADFPVEIANAPKAWWGTLGPVVWSKKYEKGGHFAAWERPGDVAEGLAEMFGKGGGAFGVVRGRSGYD
;
A
#
# COMPACT_ATOMS: atom_id res chain seq x y z
N MET A 1 1.08 5.76 -1.61
CA MET A 1 0.54 5.47 -2.96
C MET A 1 -0.89 4.94 -2.95
N ARG A 2 -1.27 4.00 -2.08
CA ARG A 2 -2.65 3.47 -1.97
C ARG A 2 -3.71 4.57 -1.82
N THR A 3 -3.50 5.57 -0.98
CA THR A 3 -4.46 6.66 -0.77
C THR A 3 -4.76 7.41 -2.07
N VAL A 4 -3.74 7.67 -2.90
CA VAL A 4 -3.91 8.36 -4.19
C VAL A 4 -4.73 7.52 -5.16
N THR A 5 -4.43 6.23 -5.32
CA THR A 5 -5.19 5.34 -6.23
C THR A 5 -6.64 5.16 -5.77
N ARG A 6 -6.88 5.06 -4.46
CA ARG A 6 -8.23 4.99 -3.88
C ARG A 6 -9.00 6.29 -4.09
N ALA A 7 -8.36 7.44 -3.82
CA ALA A 7 -8.96 8.75 -4.04
C ALA A 7 -9.35 8.96 -5.51
N LEU A 8 -8.47 8.61 -6.44
CA LEU A 8 -8.76 8.69 -7.87
C LEU A 8 -9.95 7.81 -8.26
N ALA A 9 -9.99 6.56 -7.79
CA ALA A 9 -11.08 5.64 -8.10
C ALA A 9 -12.42 6.05 -7.46
N TYR A 10 -12.38 6.59 -6.26
CA TYR A 10 -13.58 7.00 -5.51
C TYR A 10 -14.15 8.34 -5.99
N LEU A 11 -13.28 9.35 -6.17
CA LEU A 11 -13.69 10.71 -6.51
C LEU A 11 -13.79 10.95 -8.03
N TYR A 12 -13.00 10.22 -8.84
CA TYR A 12 -12.88 10.46 -10.28
C TYR A 12 -13.01 9.16 -11.10
N PRO A 13 -14.09 8.35 -10.92
CA PRO A 13 -14.25 7.08 -11.63
C PRO A 13 -14.37 7.23 -13.15
N GLN A 14 -14.75 8.44 -13.62
CA GLN A 14 -14.78 8.77 -15.05
C GLN A 14 -13.37 8.86 -15.67
N SER A 15 -12.33 9.12 -14.87
CA SER A 15 -10.93 9.21 -15.30
C SER A 15 -10.11 7.97 -14.88
N CYS A 16 -10.36 7.44 -13.68
CA CYS A 16 -9.72 6.24 -13.18
C CYS A 16 -10.55 5.01 -13.56
N LYS A 17 -10.14 4.28 -14.60
CA LYS A 17 -10.94 3.19 -15.18
C LYS A 17 -10.75 1.83 -14.53
N ALA A 18 -9.65 1.63 -13.82
CA ALA A 18 -9.35 0.46 -12.98
C ALA A 18 -8.22 0.78 -12.01
N THR A 19 -8.09 0.01 -10.95
CA THR A 19 -6.96 0.12 -10.01
C THR A 19 -6.37 -1.25 -9.70
N HIS A 20 -5.07 -1.26 -9.43
CA HIS A 20 -4.35 -2.43 -8.92
C HIS A 20 -3.56 -2.00 -7.67
N THR A 21 -3.58 -2.81 -6.62
CA THR A 21 -2.85 -2.52 -5.39
C THR A 21 -2.30 -3.79 -4.76
N ASN A 22 -1.15 -3.66 -4.10
CA ASN A 22 -0.54 -4.70 -3.27
C ASN A 22 -0.82 -4.51 -1.76
N TRP A 23 -1.33 -3.36 -1.35
CA TRP A 23 -1.71 -3.11 0.05
C TRP A 23 -3.22 -3.19 0.22
N ILE A 24 -3.70 -4.33 0.73
CA ILE A 24 -5.12 -4.68 0.81
C ILE A 24 -5.65 -4.31 2.20
N PHE A 25 -6.02 -3.05 2.38
CA PHE A 25 -6.53 -2.54 3.64
C PHE A 25 -8.06 -2.44 3.58
N ALA A 26 -8.74 -3.47 4.06
CA ALA A 26 -10.20 -3.60 4.05
C ALA A 26 -10.75 -3.76 5.47
N SER A 27 -11.98 -3.31 5.67
CA SER A 27 -12.74 -3.55 6.90
C SER A 27 -13.56 -4.84 6.78
N PRO A 28 -13.90 -5.48 7.90
CA PRO A 28 -14.86 -6.58 7.89
C PRO A 28 -16.16 -6.17 7.20
N PRO A 29 -16.82 -7.07 6.47
CA PRO A 29 -18.18 -6.82 5.99
C PRO A 29 -19.13 -6.61 7.18
N ALA A 30 -20.21 -5.85 6.95
CA ALA A 30 -21.22 -5.64 7.96
C ALA A 30 -21.76 -7.00 8.46
N PRO A 31 -21.96 -7.17 9.77
CA PRO A 31 -22.53 -8.39 10.32
C PRO A 31 -23.91 -8.67 9.70
N THR A 32 -24.08 -9.84 9.10
CA THR A 32 -25.41 -10.33 8.72
C THR A 32 -25.86 -11.35 9.75
N SER A 33 -27.14 -11.30 10.13
CA SER A 33 -27.72 -12.09 11.20
C SER A 33 -27.66 -13.62 11.02
N SER A 34 -27.20 -14.10 9.87
CA SER A 34 -27.14 -15.55 9.53
C SER A 34 -25.78 -16.03 9.03
N ALA A 35 -24.77 -15.20 8.92
CA ALA A 35 -23.46 -15.63 8.39
C ALA A 35 -22.59 -16.21 9.51
N ALA A 36 -22.12 -17.44 9.32
CA ALA A 36 -21.05 -17.99 10.13
C ALA A 36 -19.82 -17.08 10.09
N GLN A 37 -19.13 -16.91 11.21
CA GLN A 37 -17.87 -16.17 11.27
C GLN A 37 -16.90 -16.78 10.26
N PRO A 38 -16.27 -15.98 9.39
CA PRO A 38 -15.31 -16.50 8.43
C PRO A 38 -14.14 -17.14 9.18
N SER A 39 -13.75 -18.35 8.78
CA SER A 39 -12.51 -18.95 9.24
C SER A 39 -11.34 -18.36 8.43
N PHE A 40 -10.29 -17.94 9.12
CA PHE A 40 -9.09 -17.39 8.48
C PHE A 40 -7.99 -18.46 8.41
N THR A 41 -7.24 -18.45 7.32
CA THR A 41 -6.04 -19.27 7.16
C THR A 41 -4.93 -18.80 8.11
N PRO A 42 -3.93 -19.66 8.43
CA PRO A 42 -2.77 -19.22 9.23
C PRO A 42 -2.05 -17.99 8.67
N ARG A 43 -1.95 -17.89 7.35
CA ARG A 43 -1.38 -16.71 6.67
C ARG A 43 -2.21 -15.44 6.91
N GLU A 44 -3.53 -15.53 6.81
CA GLU A 44 -4.43 -14.40 7.06
C GLU A 44 -4.39 -13.97 8.54
N LEU A 45 -4.31 -14.93 9.47
CA LEU A 45 -4.12 -14.62 10.90
C LEU A 45 -2.79 -13.92 11.16
N ALA A 46 -1.70 -14.37 10.52
CA ALA A 46 -0.39 -13.72 10.62
C ALA A 46 -0.43 -12.28 10.03
N ALA A 47 -1.12 -12.07 8.92
CA ALA A 47 -1.29 -10.74 8.32
C ALA A 47 -2.10 -9.80 9.22
N LEU A 48 -3.15 -10.30 9.86
CA LEU A 48 -3.95 -9.54 10.84
C LEU A 48 -3.10 -9.18 12.07
N ALA A 49 -2.29 -10.10 12.59
CA ALA A 49 -1.40 -9.84 13.72
C ALA A 49 -0.36 -8.76 13.40
N ARG A 50 0.28 -8.81 12.22
CA ARG A 50 1.18 -7.74 11.75
C ARG A 50 0.47 -6.39 11.63
N GLY A 51 -0.73 -6.40 11.06
CA GLY A 51 -1.55 -5.19 10.96
C GLY A 51 -1.88 -4.61 12.33
N GLN A 52 -2.21 -5.44 13.31
CA GLN A 52 -2.48 -5.00 14.67
C GLN A 52 -1.24 -4.40 15.34
N ASP A 53 -0.06 -5.01 15.19
CA ASP A 53 1.20 -4.45 15.68
C ASP A 53 1.49 -3.11 15.02
N TRP A 54 1.31 -3.00 13.70
CA TRP A 54 1.50 -1.75 12.97
C TRP A 54 0.53 -0.64 13.41
N PHE A 55 -0.72 -0.97 13.78
CA PHE A 55 -1.72 0.02 14.20
C PHE A 55 -1.63 0.40 15.68
N ALA A 56 -1.26 -0.52 16.55
CA ALA A 56 -1.38 -0.37 17.99
C ALA A 56 -0.10 -0.72 18.77
N GLY A 57 0.87 -1.39 18.14
CA GLY A 57 2.15 -1.79 18.73
C GLY A 57 3.31 -0.86 18.37
N ASP A 58 4.52 -1.37 18.51
CA ASP A 58 5.77 -0.64 18.27
C ASP A 58 5.96 -0.23 16.81
N GLY A 59 5.40 -0.99 15.87
CA GLY A 59 5.38 -0.68 14.43
C GLY A 59 4.75 0.67 14.09
N ARG A 60 3.99 1.28 15.01
CA ARG A 60 3.32 2.57 14.84
C ARG A 60 4.24 3.79 15.10
N GLY A 61 5.38 3.62 15.74
CA GLY A 61 6.20 4.73 16.25
C GLY A 61 6.47 5.82 15.20
N TYR A 62 6.85 5.43 14.00
CA TYR A 62 7.13 6.35 12.90
C TYR A 62 5.89 7.15 12.47
N LEU A 63 4.72 6.52 12.43
CA LEU A 63 3.47 7.17 12.09
C LEU A 63 3.06 8.18 13.17
N ALA A 64 3.21 7.81 14.44
CA ALA A 64 2.86 8.66 15.57
C ALA A 64 3.64 9.98 15.57
N ILE A 65 4.97 9.93 15.39
CA ILE A 65 5.78 11.15 15.36
C ILE A 65 5.52 12.00 14.12
N GLN A 66 5.44 11.40 12.95
CA GLN A 66 5.19 12.13 11.70
C GLN A 66 3.79 12.76 11.67
N SER A 67 2.80 12.12 12.26
CA SER A 67 1.44 12.67 12.29
C SER A 67 1.19 13.72 13.35
N THR A 68 2.10 13.90 14.32
CA THR A 68 1.91 14.84 15.44
C THR A 68 2.99 15.90 15.53
N LYS A 69 4.23 15.56 15.26
CA LYS A 69 5.42 16.40 15.38
C LYS A 69 6.34 16.26 14.16
N PRO A 70 5.82 16.49 12.92
CA PRO A 70 6.60 16.27 11.69
C PRO A 70 7.87 17.12 11.62
N SER A 71 7.84 18.37 12.10
CA SER A 71 9.02 19.23 12.09
C SER A 71 10.13 18.72 13.00
N THR A 72 9.80 18.11 14.14
CA THR A 72 10.82 17.59 15.08
C THR A 72 11.67 16.51 14.42
N ILE A 73 11.05 15.54 13.77
CA ILE A 73 11.79 14.50 13.04
C ILE A 73 12.35 15.02 11.72
N GLY A 74 11.67 15.97 11.07
CA GLY A 74 12.10 16.62 9.84
C GLY A 74 13.43 17.33 9.99
N PHE A 75 13.66 18.09 11.06
CA PHE A 75 14.96 18.72 11.36
C PHE A 75 16.08 17.69 11.51
N SER A 76 15.81 16.57 12.15
CA SER A 76 16.79 15.47 12.26
C SER A 76 17.17 14.91 10.89
N HIS A 77 16.19 14.72 10.00
CA HIS A 77 16.42 14.24 8.64
C HIS A 77 17.19 15.24 7.77
N ALA A 78 16.92 16.54 7.95
CA ALA A 78 17.60 17.60 7.21
C ALA A 78 19.04 17.82 7.66
N ASP A 79 19.29 17.69 8.96
CA ASP A 79 20.60 17.93 9.55
C ASP A 79 21.57 16.75 9.39
N SER A 80 21.04 15.52 9.48
CA SER A 80 21.87 14.32 9.53
C SER A 80 21.50 13.27 8.47
N PRO A 81 22.37 13.04 7.46
CA PRO A 81 22.20 11.92 6.52
C PRO A 81 22.12 10.57 7.21
N VAL A 82 22.81 10.40 8.35
CA VAL A 82 22.78 9.16 9.14
C VAL A 82 21.43 8.97 9.84
N ALA A 83 20.82 10.04 10.32
CA ALA A 83 19.48 9.96 10.89
C ALA A 83 18.45 9.56 9.83
N LEU A 84 18.53 10.14 8.64
CA LEU A 84 17.68 9.75 7.51
C LEU A 84 17.96 8.30 7.05
N LEU A 85 19.23 7.89 7.00
CA LEU A 85 19.61 6.51 6.71
C LEU A 85 18.97 5.53 7.70
N ALA A 86 19.10 5.77 8.99
CA ALA A 86 18.50 4.93 10.02
C ALA A 86 16.98 4.85 9.89
N TRP A 87 16.35 6.00 9.61
CA TRP A 87 14.90 6.12 9.41
C TRP A 87 14.39 5.32 8.21
N ILE A 88 15.06 5.41 7.08
CA ILE A 88 14.67 4.70 5.84
C ILE A 88 15.03 3.21 5.95
N TYR A 89 16.26 2.88 6.38
CA TYR A 89 16.74 1.51 6.42
C TYR A 89 15.91 0.62 7.35
N GLU A 90 15.49 1.14 8.50
CA GLU A 90 14.63 0.40 9.42
C GLU A 90 13.34 -0.08 8.71
N LYS A 91 12.75 0.74 7.81
CA LYS A 91 11.57 0.35 7.03
C LYS A 91 11.92 -0.65 5.92
N LEU A 92 13.01 -0.41 5.20
CA LEU A 92 13.49 -1.33 4.16
C LEU A 92 13.73 -2.73 4.75
N HIS A 93 14.34 -2.80 5.92
CA HIS A 93 14.60 -4.07 6.60
C HIS A 93 13.32 -4.73 7.14
N SER A 94 12.48 -3.98 7.86
CA SER A 94 11.37 -4.54 8.64
C SER A 94 10.14 -4.87 7.79
N TRP A 95 9.95 -4.22 6.64
CA TRP A 95 8.77 -4.38 5.79
C TRP A 95 9.03 -5.17 4.51
N SER A 96 10.24 -5.68 4.33
CA SER A 96 10.61 -6.58 3.23
C SER A 96 10.55 -8.04 3.66
N ASP A 97 10.36 -8.92 2.69
CA ASP A 97 10.41 -10.38 2.88
C ASP A 97 11.85 -10.89 2.76
N ALA A 98 12.67 -10.56 3.77
CA ALA A 98 14.09 -10.91 3.82
C ALA A 98 14.86 -10.56 2.53
N TYR A 99 14.47 -9.46 1.87
CA TYR A 99 15.15 -9.00 0.67
C TYR A 99 16.60 -8.58 1.02
N PRO A 100 17.60 -9.06 0.26
CA PRO A 100 19.01 -8.80 0.55
C PRO A 100 19.43 -7.41 0.05
N TRP A 101 18.94 -6.37 0.71
CA TRP A 101 19.25 -4.98 0.36
C TRP A 101 20.77 -4.76 0.29
N THR A 102 21.25 -4.32 -0.87
CA THR A 102 22.64 -3.88 -1.02
C THR A 102 22.84 -2.47 -0.48
N GLU A 103 24.08 -2.13 -0.15
CA GLU A 103 24.44 -0.78 0.30
C GLU A 103 24.08 0.27 -0.74
N ASP A 104 24.31 0.00 -2.02
CA ASP A 104 23.98 0.91 -3.12
C ASP A 104 22.47 1.16 -3.24
N GLU A 105 21.65 0.13 -3.08
CA GLU A 105 20.20 0.28 -3.08
C GLU A 105 19.73 1.13 -1.89
N ILE A 106 20.23 0.85 -0.68
CA ILE A 106 19.91 1.61 0.53
C ILE A 106 20.31 3.09 0.36
N LEU A 107 21.54 3.34 -0.08
CA LEU A 107 22.05 4.69 -0.30
C LEU A 107 21.30 5.40 -1.43
N THR A 108 20.84 4.69 -2.45
CA THR A 108 19.99 5.24 -3.50
C THR A 108 18.66 5.72 -2.91
N TRP A 109 18.00 4.92 -2.08
CA TRP A 109 16.76 5.33 -1.41
C TRP A 109 16.98 6.59 -0.55
N VAL A 110 18.02 6.61 0.28
CA VAL A 110 18.36 7.75 1.13
C VAL A 110 18.64 9.01 0.28
N SER A 111 19.42 8.86 -0.80
CA SER A 111 19.78 9.96 -1.69
C SER A 111 18.58 10.57 -2.39
N LEU A 112 17.60 9.76 -2.80
CA LEU A 112 16.34 10.26 -3.40
C LEU A 112 15.57 11.19 -2.46
N TYR A 113 15.58 10.92 -1.16
CA TYR A 113 14.98 11.80 -0.16
C TYR A 113 15.86 13.01 0.13
N TYR A 114 17.16 12.76 0.37
CA TYR A 114 18.09 13.78 0.86
C TYR A 114 18.32 14.90 -0.16
N PHE A 115 18.46 14.53 -1.44
CA PHE A 115 18.71 15.48 -2.54
C PHE A 115 17.44 15.88 -3.32
N SER A 116 16.26 15.50 -2.81
CA SER A 116 15.01 15.94 -3.46
C SER A 116 14.85 17.47 -3.37
N THR A 117 14.20 18.05 -4.34
CA THR A 117 13.91 19.50 -4.33
C THR A 117 12.97 19.92 -3.19
N ALA A 118 12.24 18.98 -2.62
CA ALA A 118 11.35 19.21 -1.49
C ALA A 118 12.08 19.20 -0.15
N GLY A 119 13.30 18.65 -0.10
CA GLY A 119 14.07 18.46 1.11
C GLY A 119 13.77 17.11 1.82
N PRO A 120 14.72 16.62 2.62
CA PRO A 120 14.60 15.32 3.31
C PRO A 120 13.47 15.28 4.36
N GLU A 121 13.06 16.43 4.88
CA GLU A 121 11.99 16.56 5.88
C GLU A 121 10.58 16.49 5.26
N ALA A 122 10.43 16.72 3.97
CA ALA A 122 9.14 16.88 3.32
C ALA A 122 8.22 15.66 3.46
N SER A 123 8.80 14.46 3.44
CA SER A 123 8.06 13.21 3.61
C SER A 123 7.34 13.12 4.96
N SER A 124 7.86 13.76 6.00
CA SER A 124 7.28 13.77 7.34
C SER A 124 5.97 14.55 7.41
N TYR A 125 5.86 15.65 6.69
CA TYR A 125 4.66 16.50 6.66
C TYR A 125 3.47 15.81 6.01
N HIS A 126 3.71 14.92 5.04
CA HIS A 126 2.65 14.18 4.36
C HIS A 126 1.74 13.40 5.33
N TYR A 127 2.31 12.81 6.38
CA TYR A 127 1.55 12.08 7.38
C TYR A 127 0.69 13.00 8.25
N TYR A 128 1.22 14.18 8.59
CA TYR A 128 0.45 15.17 9.34
C TYR A 128 -0.77 15.63 8.53
N GLU A 129 -0.57 16.04 7.29
CA GLU A 129 -1.64 16.46 6.40
C GLU A 129 -2.68 15.36 6.14
N ALA A 130 -2.22 14.12 5.90
CA ALA A 130 -3.11 12.99 5.64
C ALA A 130 -4.02 12.64 6.81
N LEU A 131 -3.59 12.88 8.07
CA LEU A 131 -4.37 12.52 9.26
C LEU A 131 -5.15 13.70 9.86
N HIS A 132 -4.79 14.96 9.55
CA HIS A 132 -5.50 16.16 10.01
C HIS A 132 -6.33 16.81 8.91
N GLY A 133 -6.04 16.54 7.65
CA GLY A 133 -6.85 17.00 6.52
C GLY A 133 -8.23 16.38 6.53
N LYS A 134 -9.23 17.14 6.08
CA LYS A 134 -10.61 16.68 5.99
C LYS A 134 -10.90 15.93 4.69
N GLU A 135 -10.02 16.04 3.73
CA GLU A 135 -10.17 15.51 2.37
C GLU A 135 -9.95 13.99 2.31
N ILE A 136 -9.03 13.47 3.14
CA ILE A 136 -8.70 12.05 3.21
C ILE A 136 -9.50 11.41 4.34
N THR A 137 -10.75 11.13 4.03
CA THR A 137 -11.66 10.47 4.97
C THR A 137 -11.52 8.94 4.91
N THR A 138 -12.03 8.25 5.94
CA THR A 138 -12.16 6.79 5.92
C THR A 138 -12.93 6.31 4.68
N ALA A 139 -13.94 7.04 4.23
CA ALA A 139 -14.69 6.73 3.03
C ALA A 139 -13.82 6.72 1.77
N VAL A 140 -12.93 7.70 1.60
CA VAL A 140 -11.98 7.73 0.48
C VAL A 140 -10.98 6.58 0.55
N VAL A 141 -10.46 6.27 1.74
CA VAL A 141 -9.40 5.27 1.91
C VAL A 141 -9.93 3.83 1.90
N GLN A 142 -11.10 3.57 2.46
CA GLN A 142 -11.68 2.23 2.67
C GLN A 142 -13.06 2.05 2.03
N GLY A 143 -13.67 3.12 1.52
CA GLY A 143 -14.99 3.06 0.89
C GLY A 143 -15.01 2.17 -0.35
N TYR A 144 -16.18 1.67 -0.71
CA TYR A 144 -16.37 0.90 -1.94
C TYR A 144 -16.09 1.78 -3.17
N ILE A 145 -15.36 1.26 -4.14
CA ILE A 145 -15.15 1.89 -5.45
C ILE A 145 -15.92 1.13 -6.52
N ASP A 146 -16.38 1.82 -7.55
CA ASP A 146 -17.16 1.20 -8.64
C ASP A 146 -16.30 0.84 -9.87
N VAL A 147 -14.98 0.98 -9.79
CA VAL A 147 -14.08 0.62 -10.88
C VAL A 147 -13.42 -0.75 -10.62
N PRO A 148 -13.10 -1.51 -11.68
CA PRO A 148 -12.39 -2.78 -11.59
C PRO A 148 -11.17 -2.71 -10.69
N LEU A 149 -11.06 -3.66 -9.75
CA LEU A 149 -10.02 -3.70 -8.72
C LEU A 149 -9.20 -4.98 -8.84
N GLY A 150 -7.87 -4.82 -8.93
CA GLY A 150 -6.88 -5.89 -8.81
C GLY A 150 -6.20 -5.88 -7.46
N LEU A 151 -6.02 -7.07 -6.87
CA LEU A 151 -5.43 -7.25 -5.54
C LEU A 151 -4.27 -8.24 -5.59
N ALA A 152 -3.05 -7.75 -5.37
CA ALA A 152 -1.83 -8.55 -5.23
C ALA A 152 -1.53 -8.76 -3.74
N ASP A 153 -1.69 -9.99 -3.24
CA ASP A 153 -1.50 -10.32 -1.84
C ASP A 153 -0.10 -10.89 -1.59
N PHE A 154 0.81 -10.05 -1.10
CA PHE A 154 2.16 -10.44 -0.71
C PHE A 154 2.23 -10.85 0.76
N PRO A 155 3.03 -11.91 1.12
CA PRO A 155 2.98 -12.53 2.45
C PRO A 155 3.47 -11.64 3.59
N VAL A 156 4.40 -10.71 3.32
CA VAL A 156 5.02 -9.85 4.36
C VAL A 156 4.61 -8.39 4.20
N GLU A 157 3.48 -8.10 3.54
CA GLU A 157 2.89 -6.77 3.59
C GLU A 157 2.53 -6.40 5.03
N ILE A 158 2.76 -5.13 5.41
CA ILE A 158 2.58 -4.66 6.80
C ILE A 158 1.15 -4.82 7.33
N ALA A 159 0.16 -4.76 6.47
CA ALA A 159 -1.24 -4.98 6.84
C ALA A 159 -2.05 -5.40 5.62
N ASN A 160 -2.37 -6.68 5.49
CA ASN A 160 -3.30 -7.17 4.48
C ASN A 160 -4.54 -7.78 5.12
N ALA A 161 -5.71 -7.43 4.58
CA ALA A 161 -6.99 -7.96 5.01
C ALA A 161 -7.21 -9.38 4.49
N PRO A 162 -7.92 -10.24 5.25
CA PRO A 162 -8.35 -11.56 4.78
C PRO A 162 -9.17 -11.48 3.50
N LYS A 163 -9.08 -12.52 2.67
CA LYS A 163 -9.81 -12.59 1.39
C LYS A 163 -11.32 -12.37 1.54
N ALA A 164 -11.90 -12.83 2.64
CA ALA A 164 -13.32 -12.64 2.94
C ALA A 164 -13.76 -11.15 3.04
N TRP A 165 -12.81 -10.21 3.21
CA TRP A 165 -13.10 -8.78 3.31
C TRP A 165 -12.87 -8.02 2.01
N TRP A 166 -12.23 -8.62 1.01
CA TRP A 166 -11.81 -7.93 -0.21
C TRP A 166 -12.96 -7.30 -0.99
N GLY A 167 -14.12 -7.99 -1.02
CA GLY A 167 -15.33 -7.48 -1.68
C GLY A 167 -15.89 -6.19 -1.09
N THR A 168 -15.45 -5.76 0.11
CA THR A 168 -15.86 -4.47 0.69
C THR A 168 -15.15 -3.28 0.03
N LEU A 169 -14.09 -3.54 -0.74
CA LEU A 169 -13.29 -2.50 -1.39
C LEU A 169 -13.80 -2.11 -2.79
N GLY A 170 -14.46 -3.03 -3.51
CA GLY A 170 -14.91 -2.81 -4.89
C GLY A 170 -15.09 -4.12 -5.66
N PRO A 171 -15.38 -4.06 -6.96
CA PRO A 171 -15.51 -5.22 -7.84
C PRO A 171 -14.10 -5.80 -8.12
N VAL A 172 -13.72 -6.83 -7.35
CA VAL A 172 -12.44 -7.51 -7.53
C VAL A 172 -12.50 -8.37 -8.79
N VAL A 173 -11.84 -7.92 -9.85
CA VAL A 173 -11.80 -8.59 -11.16
C VAL A 173 -10.53 -9.43 -11.36
N TRP A 174 -9.53 -9.22 -10.53
CA TRP A 174 -8.30 -9.98 -10.52
C TRP A 174 -7.72 -10.04 -9.11
N SER A 175 -7.17 -11.18 -8.72
CA SER A 175 -6.42 -11.29 -7.47
C SER A 175 -5.42 -12.44 -7.53
N LYS A 176 -4.23 -12.23 -6.95
CA LYS A 176 -3.18 -13.26 -6.86
C LYS A 176 -2.52 -13.22 -5.49
N LYS A 177 -2.34 -14.41 -4.89
CA LYS A 177 -1.52 -14.59 -3.68
C LYS A 177 -0.13 -15.00 -4.10
N TYR A 178 0.87 -14.30 -3.61
CA TYR A 178 2.28 -14.58 -3.87
C TYR A 178 2.92 -15.27 -2.66
N GLU A 179 3.92 -16.10 -2.92
CA GLU A 179 4.61 -16.85 -1.86
C GLU A 179 5.76 -16.05 -1.23
N LYS A 180 6.25 -15.00 -1.90
CA LYS A 180 7.33 -14.14 -1.46
C LYS A 180 7.03 -12.69 -1.75
N GLY A 181 7.66 -11.78 -0.97
CA GLY A 181 7.56 -10.35 -1.12
C GLY A 181 6.82 -9.68 0.02
N GLY A 182 7.16 -8.41 0.24
CA GLY A 182 6.63 -7.57 1.32
C GLY A 182 6.05 -6.25 0.81
N HIS A 183 6.21 -5.23 1.62
CA HIS A 183 5.67 -3.89 1.36
C HIS A 183 6.27 -3.23 0.12
N PHE A 184 7.55 -3.47 -0.14
CA PHE A 184 8.24 -2.94 -1.30
C PHE A 184 8.18 -3.89 -2.51
N ALA A 185 7.03 -4.54 -2.72
CA ALA A 185 6.82 -5.59 -3.69
C ALA A 185 7.32 -5.25 -5.10
N ALA A 186 7.18 -3.98 -5.56
CA ALA A 186 7.67 -3.55 -6.86
C ALA A 186 9.22 -3.53 -6.94
N TRP A 187 9.90 -3.45 -5.82
CA TRP A 187 11.35 -3.56 -5.72
C TRP A 187 11.78 -5.01 -5.50
N GLU A 188 11.19 -5.66 -4.51
CA GLU A 188 11.53 -7.03 -4.11
C GLU A 188 11.19 -8.07 -5.18
N ARG A 189 10.06 -7.88 -5.88
CA ARG A 189 9.45 -8.82 -6.81
C ARG A 189 8.91 -8.11 -8.07
N PRO A 190 9.74 -7.35 -8.82
CA PRO A 190 9.27 -6.58 -9.97
C PRO A 190 8.61 -7.44 -11.05
N GLY A 191 9.11 -8.66 -11.27
CA GLY A 191 8.53 -9.60 -12.22
C GLY A 191 7.11 -10.03 -11.85
N ASP A 192 6.87 -10.34 -10.56
CA ASP A 192 5.54 -10.75 -10.06
C ASP A 192 4.52 -9.60 -10.19
N VAL A 193 4.95 -8.37 -9.91
CA VAL A 193 4.09 -7.17 -10.06
C VAL A 193 3.78 -6.92 -11.53
N ALA A 194 4.78 -7.02 -12.42
CA ALA A 194 4.59 -6.83 -13.87
C ALA A 194 3.67 -7.90 -14.47
N GLU A 195 3.86 -9.18 -14.07
CA GLU A 195 3.01 -10.28 -14.49
C GLU A 195 1.54 -10.06 -14.04
N GLY A 196 1.33 -9.68 -12.77
CA GLY A 196 0.00 -9.41 -12.25
C GLY A 196 -0.72 -8.27 -12.98
N LEU A 197 0.00 -7.21 -13.35
CA LEU A 197 -0.53 -6.15 -14.19
C LEU A 197 -0.87 -6.66 -15.60
N ALA A 198 0.00 -7.46 -16.21
CA ALA A 198 -0.25 -8.05 -17.53
C ALA A 198 -1.46 -9.00 -17.51
N GLU A 199 -1.60 -9.83 -16.47
CA GLU A 199 -2.77 -10.71 -16.29
C GLU A 199 -4.08 -9.92 -16.13
N MET A 200 -4.06 -8.84 -15.36
CA MET A 200 -5.26 -8.04 -15.11
C MET A 200 -5.70 -7.22 -16.32
N PHE A 201 -4.76 -6.55 -16.99
CA PHE A 201 -5.03 -5.58 -18.07
C PHE A 201 -4.83 -6.15 -19.48
N GLY A 202 -4.17 -7.29 -19.61
CA GLY A 202 -3.91 -7.97 -20.88
C GLY A 202 -5.16 -8.62 -21.47
N LYS A 203 -5.04 -9.18 -22.67
CA LYS A 203 -6.14 -9.88 -23.38
C LYS A 203 -6.69 -11.01 -22.52
N GLY A 204 -7.98 -10.99 -22.25
CA GLY A 204 -8.67 -11.94 -21.38
C GLY A 204 -8.65 -11.58 -19.90
N GLY A 205 -7.91 -10.57 -19.48
CA GLY A 205 -7.89 -10.08 -18.11
C GLY A 205 -9.17 -9.33 -17.73
N GLY A 206 -9.48 -9.31 -16.43
CA GLY A 206 -10.73 -8.72 -15.91
C GLY A 206 -10.87 -7.20 -16.09
N ALA A 207 -9.76 -6.51 -16.39
CA ALA A 207 -9.75 -5.08 -16.71
C ALA A 207 -9.32 -4.80 -18.16
N PHE A 208 -9.31 -5.82 -19.03
CA PHE A 208 -9.02 -5.61 -20.45
C PHE A 208 -10.10 -4.73 -21.11
N GLY A 209 -9.67 -3.75 -21.88
CA GLY A 209 -10.60 -2.89 -22.63
C GLY A 209 -11.41 -1.89 -21.80
N VAL A 210 -11.07 -1.66 -20.53
CA VAL A 210 -11.75 -0.65 -19.67
C VAL A 210 -11.63 0.78 -20.21
N VAL A 211 -10.63 1.05 -21.06
CA VAL A 211 -10.53 2.29 -21.81
C VAL A 211 -11.17 2.10 -23.17
N ARG A 212 -12.35 2.71 -23.35
CA ARG A 212 -13.14 2.54 -24.57
C ARG A 212 -12.35 2.93 -25.83
N GLY A 213 -12.32 2.06 -26.83
CA GLY A 213 -11.63 2.28 -28.11
C GLY A 213 -10.10 2.15 -28.03
N ARG A 214 -9.58 1.62 -26.93
CA ARG A 214 -8.15 1.34 -26.74
C ARG A 214 -7.96 -0.08 -26.24
N SER A 215 -7.20 -0.89 -26.98
CA SER A 215 -6.88 -2.26 -26.58
C SER A 215 -5.55 -2.37 -25.81
N GLY A 216 -4.68 -1.39 -25.99
CA GLY A 216 -3.29 -1.42 -25.52
C GLY A 216 -2.36 -2.24 -26.42
N TYR A 217 -2.86 -2.74 -27.56
CA TYR A 217 -2.13 -3.57 -28.54
C TYR A 217 -2.15 -2.99 -29.95
N ASP A 218 -2.68 -1.80 -30.11
CA ASP A 218 -2.81 -1.10 -31.40
C ASP A 218 -1.68 -0.09 -31.59
#